data_5750734a42735e7fa0b5bd7715dbbe51
#
_entry.id   5750734a42735e7fa0b5bd7715dbbe51
#
_cell.length_a   1.000
_cell.length_b   1.000
_cell.length_c   1.000
_cell.angle_alpha   90.00
_cell.angle_beta   90.00
_cell.angle_gamma   90.00
#
_symmetry.space_group_name_H-M   'P 1'
#
loop_
_entity.id
_entity.type
_entity.pdbx_description
1 polymer ?
#
loop_
_entity_poly.entity_id
_entity_poly.type
_entity_poly.pdbx_seq_one_letter_code
_entity_poly.pdbx_strand_id
1 'polypeptide(L)'
;MLNLKAISKSELNDRLDFHCIHRHNGISHHQCYDQAKGLVEKIGFFDIETSNLSSDFGTILCYAIKHSEGIIVNSLTPQEIKDGTYDLRLLTDLCVDLKKFHRIITWYGYKFDIPFVRSRAILHKLDFPLYKEVYHTDAYQRAKILIRTLHSKRLGVVASFYGIKSKEHPLTPTVWLRCLSGDQDALDFVQTHCNEDVASLEAVWKRLAPYQRLAKTTI
;
A
#
# COMPACT_ATOMS: atom_id res chain seq x y z
N MET A 1 -14.41 -3.13 6.85
CA MET A 1 -15.50 -3.54 7.78
C MET A 1 -15.07 -4.82 8.47
N LEU A 2 -15.19 -4.93 9.78
CA LEU A 2 -14.88 -6.18 10.47
C LEU A 2 -15.76 -7.29 9.86
N ASN A 3 -15.15 -8.41 9.43
CA ASN A 3 -15.94 -9.53 8.91
C ASN A 3 -16.68 -10.22 10.08
N LEU A 4 -17.86 -9.74 10.40
CA LEU A 4 -18.67 -10.25 11.53
C LEU A 4 -19.01 -11.74 11.41
N LYS A 5 -18.90 -12.33 10.21
CA LYS A 5 -19.11 -13.78 9.99
C LYS A 5 -17.90 -14.61 10.42
N ALA A 6 -16.74 -13.99 10.58
CA ALA A 6 -15.48 -14.69 10.91
C ALA A 6 -15.11 -14.63 12.40
N ILE A 7 -15.85 -13.82 13.23
CA ILE A 7 -15.58 -13.69 14.66
C ILE A 7 -16.52 -14.59 15.48
N SER A 8 -16.01 -15.10 16.59
CA SER A 8 -16.82 -15.92 17.50
C SER A 8 -17.90 -15.08 18.22
N LYS A 9 -18.97 -15.74 18.70
CA LYS A 9 -20.02 -15.06 19.47
C LYS A 9 -19.45 -14.39 20.75
N SER A 10 -18.45 -15.00 21.37
CA SER A 10 -17.75 -14.42 22.55
C SER A 10 -17.01 -13.15 22.19
N GLU A 11 -16.23 -13.17 21.11
CA GLU A 11 -15.50 -11.98 20.62
C GLU A 11 -16.45 -10.87 20.20
N LEU A 12 -17.58 -11.22 19.58
CA LEU A 12 -18.60 -10.23 19.19
C LEU A 12 -19.15 -9.49 20.43
N ASN A 13 -19.47 -10.23 21.49
CA ASN A 13 -19.96 -9.64 22.73
C ASN A 13 -18.87 -8.77 23.38
N ASP A 14 -17.65 -9.25 23.49
CA ASP A 14 -16.50 -8.48 24.01
C ASP A 14 -16.29 -7.15 23.24
N ARG A 15 -16.47 -7.18 21.93
CA ARG A 15 -16.35 -5.97 21.09
C ARG A 15 -17.53 -5.01 21.29
N LEU A 16 -18.74 -5.52 21.51
CA LEU A 16 -19.93 -4.70 21.79
C LEU A 16 -19.81 -4.01 23.17
N ASP A 17 -19.32 -4.72 24.17
CA ASP A 17 -19.19 -4.24 25.55
C ASP A 17 -17.98 -3.30 25.73
N PHE A 18 -16.98 -3.39 24.84
CA PHE A 18 -15.82 -2.51 24.86
C PHE A 18 -16.19 -1.07 24.48
N HIS A 19 -15.75 -0.10 25.29
CA HIS A 19 -15.86 1.31 24.99
C HIS A 19 -14.48 1.98 25.01
N CYS A 20 -14.05 2.50 23.88
CA CYS A 20 -12.80 3.25 23.78
C CYS A 20 -12.96 4.68 24.34
N ILE A 21 -11.82 5.37 24.51
CA ILE A 21 -11.79 6.79 24.96
C ILE A 21 -12.65 7.74 24.09
N HIS A 22 -13.01 7.33 22.86
CA HIS A 22 -13.88 8.06 21.95
C HIS A 22 -15.35 7.67 22.11
N ARG A 23 -15.71 6.86 23.10
CA ARG A 23 -17.07 6.35 23.40
C ARG A 23 -17.69 5.50 22.29
N HIS A 24 -16.87 4.85 21.47
CA HIS A 24 -17.33 3.89 20.45
C HIS A 24 -17.04 2.46 20.92
N ASN A 25 -17.90 1.51 20.52
CA ASN A 25 -17.69 0.10 20.79
C ASN A 25 -16.59 -0.51 19.88
N GLY A 26 -16.13 -1.72 20.21
CA GLY A 26 -15.06 -2.40 19.50
C GLY A 26 -15.41 -2.87 18.09
N ILE A 27 -16.66 -2.77 17.65
CA ILE A 27 -17.08 -3.03 16.27
C ILE A 27 -16.91 -1.77 15.43
N SER A 28 -17.44 -0.64 15.88
CA SER A 28 -17.34 0.65 15.21
C SER A 28 -15.94 1.26 15.26
N HIS A 29 -15.14 0.89 16.30
CA HIS A 29 -13.76 1.31 16.49
C HIS A 29 -12.86 0.10 16.77
N HIS A 30 -12.85 -0.86 15.84
CA HIS A 30 -12.13 -2.12 16.00
C HIS A 30 -10.65 -1.95 16.35
N GLN A 31 -9.95 -0.95 15.81
CA GLN A 31 -8.55 -0.71 16.15
C GLN A 31 -8.32 -0.34 17.60
N CYS A 32 -9.20 0.45 18.21
CA CYS A 32 -9.08 0.75 19.64
C CYS A 32 -9.28 -0.49 20.50
N TYR A 33 -10.19 -1.38 20.08
CA TYR A 33 -10.39 -2.67 20.72
C TYR A 33 -9.16 -3.56 20.54
N ASP A 34 -8.70 -3.71 19.30
CA ASP A 34 -7.55 -4.55 18.95
C ASP A 34 -6.29 -4.09 19.70
N GLN A 35 -6.06 -2.77 19.77
CA GLN A 35 -4.96 -2.19 20.54
C GLN A 35 -5.10 -2.47 22.06
N ALA A 36 -6.31 -2.30 22.61
CA ALA A 36 -6.56 -2.55 24.03
C ALA A 36 -6.43 -4.03 24.41
N LYS A 37 -6.72 -4.94 23.48
CA LYS A 37 -6.56 -6.39 23.65
C LYS A 37 -5.15 -6.89 23.27
N GLY A 38 -4.22 -6.01 22.91
CA GLY A 38 -2.87 -6.36 22.49
C GLY A 38 -2.81 -7.11 21.15
N LEU A 39 -3.85 -7.01 20.34
CA LEU A 39 -3.86 -7.60 18.99
C LEU A 39 -2.96 -6.78 18.07
N VAL A 40 -2.01 -7.44 17.43
CA VAL A 40 -1.05 -6.77 16.54
C VAL A 40 -1.74 -6.33 15.24
N GLU A 41 -1.64 -5.03 14.93
CA GLU A 41 -2.15 -4.48 13.67
C GLU A 41 -1.34 -5.08 12.49
N LYS A 42 -2.02 -5.73 11.54
CA LYS A 42 -1.39 -6.20 10.30
C LYS A 42 -1.16 -5.02 9.37
N ILE A 43 0.10 -4.62 9.24
CA ILE A 43 0.54 -3.49 8.41
C ILE A 43 1.21 -4.00 7.15
N GLY A 44 0.79 -3.46 6.00
CA GLY A 44 1.46 -3.62 4.71
C GLY A 44 2.07 -2.30 4.24
N PHE A 45 3.34 -2.32 3.84
CA PHE A 45 4.02 -1.21 3.15
C PHE A 45 3.85 -1.41 1.66
N PHE A 46 3.13 -0.52 1.01
CA PHE A 46 2.59 -0.72 -0.33
C PHE A 46 3.12 0.32 -1.31
N ASP A 47 3.44 -0.15 -2.50
CA ASP A 47 3.88 0.64 -3.64
C ASP A 47 3.43 -0.01 -4.94
N ILE A 48 3.25 0.80 -6.00
CA ILE A 48 2.97 0.35 -7.37
C ILE A 48 3.92 1.01 -8.36
N GLU A 49 4.19 0.29 -9.45
CA GLU A 49 4.79 0.89 -10.63
C GLU A 49 3.79 0.87 -11.79
N THR A 50 3.74 1.96 -12.54
CA THR A 50 2.75 2.16 -13.60
C THR A 50 3.41 2.61 -14.89
N SER A 51 2.78 2.33 -16.03
CA SER A 51 3.26 2.76 -17.34
C SER A 51 3.03 4.24 -17.63
N ASN A 52 2.17 4.91 -16.86
CA ASN A 52 1.83 6.33 -16.99
C ASN A 52 1.37 6.88 -15.64
N LEU A 53 1.46 8.19 -15.44
CA LEU A 53 0.97 8.85 -14.23
C LEU A 53 -0.57 9.00 -14.19
N SER A 54 -1.24 8.89 -15.33
CA SER A 54 -2.70 8.97 -15.45
C SER A 54 -3.30 7.59 -15.64
N SER A 55 -4.29 7.24 -14.84
CA SER A 55 -4.90 5.89 -14.82
C SER A 55 -5.79 5.58 -16.02
N ASP A 56 -6.18 6.58 -16.79
CA ASP A 56 -6.92 6.46 -18.05
C ASP A 56 -6.02 6.09 -19.23
N PHE A 57 -4.74 6.47 -19.19
CA PHE A 57 -3.73 6.14 -20.20
C PHE A 57 -2.72 5.08 -19.73
N GLY A 58 -2.69 4.78 -18.45
CA GLY A 58 -1.71 3.88 -17.85
C GLY A 58 -2.32 2.57 -17.38
N THR A 59 -1.44 1.60 -17.20
CA THR A 59 -1.71 0.31 -16.59
C THR A 59 -0.73 0.09 -15.43
N ILE A 60 -1.11 -0.72 -14.43
CA ILE A 60 -0.19 -1.13 -13.37
C ILE A 60 0.76 -2.17 -13.95
N LEU A 61 2.07 -1.97 -13.80
CA LEU A 61 3.10 -2.90 -14.24
C LEU A 61 3.42 -3.95 -13.17
N CYS A 62 3.50 -3.50 -11.92
CA CYS A 62 3.66 -4.37 -10.75
C CYS A 62 3.18 -3.68 -9.49
N TYR A 63 3.02 -4.47 -8.42
CA TYR A 63 2.85 -3.98 -7.06
C TYR A 63 3.69 -4.79 -6.09
N ALA A 64 4.01 -4.18 -4.95
CA ALA A 64 4.63 -4.85 -3.82
C ALA A 64 3.97 -4.44 -2.50
N ILE A 65 3.80 -5.41 -1.59
CA ILE A 65 3.34 -5.18 -0.23
C ILE A 65 4.29 -5.88 0.73
N LYS A 66 5.16 -5.11 1.39
CA LYS A 66 6.05 -5.64 2.42
C LYS A 66 5.34 -5.69 3.77
N HIS A 67 5.49 -6.79 4.48
CA HIS A 67 4.89 -6.99 5.79
C HIS A 67 5.82 -7.79 6.73
N SER A 68 5.38 -8.08 7.96
CA SER A 68 6.23 -8.73 8.98
C SER A 68 6.74 -10.11 8.57
N GLU A 69 6.03 -10.84 7.72
CA GLU A 69 6.33 -12.21 7.33
C GLU A 69 7.02 -12.32 5.96
N GLY A 70 7.13 -11.19 5.21
CA GLY A 70 7.76 -11.19 3.89
C GLY A 70 7.27 -10.07 2.96
N ILE A 71 7.29 -10.35 1.68
CA ILE A 71 6.82 -9.45 0.62
C ILE A 71 5.84 -10.21 -0.27
N ILE A 72 4.65 -9.66 -0.47
CA ILE A 72 3.75 -10.04 -1.56
C ILE A 72 4.15 -9.18 -2.75
N VAL A 73 4.44 -9.80 -3.88
CA VAL A 73 4.80 -9.09 -5.10
C VAL A 73 4.17 -9.79 -6.30
N ASN A 74 3.71 -8.98 -7.25
CA ASN A 74 3.13 -9.49 -8.50
C ASN A 74 3.36 -8.48 -9.60
N SER A 75 3.51 -8.95 -10.85
CA SER A 75 3.76 -8.11 -12.02
C SER A 75 2.93 -8.56 -13.22
N LEU A 76 2.82 -7.70 -14.21
CA LEU A 76 2.33 -8.05 -15.53
C LEU A 76 3.22 -9.12 -16.15
N THR A 77 2.61 -9.93 -16.99
CA THR A 77 3.31 -10.88 -17.83
C THR A 77 3.33 -10.41 -19.29
N PRO A 78 4.33 -10.81 -20.08
CA PRO A 78 4.35 -10.55 -21.52
C PRO A 78 3.09 -11.05 -22.24
N GLN A 79 2.49 -12.15 -21.75
CA GLN A 79 1.30 -12.71 -22.36
C GLN A 79 0.07 -11.82 -22.14
N GLU A 80 -0.11 -11.25 -20.96
CA GLU A 80 -1.23 -10.31 -20.66
C GLU A 80 -1.16 -9.05 -21.51
N ILE A 81 0.05 -8.57 -21.78
CA ILE A 81 0.28 -7.43 -22.68
C ILE A 81 -0.11 -7.81 -24.12
N LYS A 82 0.31 -8.98 -24.59
CA LYS A 82 0.04 -9.52 -25.92
C LYS A 82 -1.46 -9.77 -26.15
N ASP A 83 -2.14 -10.27 -25.13
CA ASP A 83 -3.57 -10.57 -25.17
C ASP A 83 -4.44 -9.30 -24.97
N GLY A 84 -3.83 -8.17 -24.64
CA GLY A 84 -4.53 -6.92 -24.35
C GLY A 84 -5.35 -6.92 -23.05
N THR A 85 -5.14 -7.90 -22.17
CA THR A 85 -5.82 -7.97 -20.85
C THR A 85 -5.19 -7.07 -19.81
N TYR A 86 -3.93 -6.70 -20.04
CA TYR A 86 -3.15 -5.80 -19.19
C TYR A 86 -3.29 -6.12 -17.69
N ASP A 87 -3.58 -5.12 -16.87
CA ASP A 87 -3.56 -5.21 -15.40
C ASP A 87 -4.81 -5.85 -14.77
N LEU A 88 -5.72 -6.45 -15.52
CA LEU A 88 -6.97 -7.01 -14.98
C LEU A 88 -6.71 -8.09 -13.90
N ARG A 89 -5.87 -9.10 -14.18
CA ARG A 89 -5.50 -10.14 -13.20
C ARG A 89 -4.75 -9.51 -12.03
N LEU A 90 -3.75 -8.68 -12.34
CA LEU A 90 -2.90 -8.04 -11.36
C LEU A 90 -3.72 -7.20 -10.36
N LEU A 91 -4.71 -6.45 -10.83
CA LEU A 91 -5.64 -5.69 -10.00
C LEU A 91 -6.58 -6.57 -9.19
N THR A 92 -7.02 -7.70 -9.76
CA THR A 92 -7.86 -8.66 -9.05
C THR A 92 -7.10 -9.21 -7.84
N ASP A 93 -5.86 -9.66 -8.05
CA ASP A 93 -4.97 -10.14 -6.99
C ASP A 93 -4.69 -9.05 -5.96
N LEU A 94 -4.40 -7.82 -6.41
CA LEU A 94 -4.13 -6.68 -5.53
C LEU A 94 -5.33 -6.34 -4.64
N CYS A 95 -6.57 -6.35 -5.17
CA CYS A 95 -7.77 -6.09 -4.37
C CYS A 95 -7.95 -7.14 -3.25
N VAL A 96 -7.60 -8.39 -3.52
CA VAL A 96 -7.61 -9.47 -2.51
C VAL A 96 -6.48 -9.27 -1.49
N ASP A 97 -5.28 -8.93 -1.96
CA ASP A 97 -4.11 -8.76 -1.11
C ASP A 97 -4.23 -7.58 -0.15
N LEU A 98 -4.76 -6.44 -0.61
CA LEU A 98 -4.99 -5.28 0.24
C LEU A 98 -5.91 -5.60 1.44
N LYS A 99 -6.91 -6.45 1.26
CA LYS A 99 -7.86 -6.85 2.31
C LYS A 99 -7.26 -7.77 3.38
N LYS A 100 -6.04 -8.27 3.18
CA LYS A 100 -5.30 -9.06 4.20
C LYS A 100 -4.76 -8.20 5.34
N PHE A 101 -4.74 -6.87 5.16
CA PHE A 101 -4.13 -5.92 6.09
C PHE A 101 -5.16 -5.06 6.80
N HIS A 102 -4.87 -4.70 8.05
CA HIS A 102 -5.64 -3.69 8.77
C HIS A 102 -5.26 -2.28 8.33
N ARG A 103 -3.99 -2.09 7.93
CA ARG A 103 -3.44 -0.81 7.48
C ARG A 103 -2.48 -0.98 6.33
N ILE A 104 -2.59 -0.10 5.36
CA ILE A 104 -1.61 0.08 4.30
C ILE A 104 -0.86 1.40 4.53
N ILE A 105 0.46 1.34 4.43
CA ILE A 105 1.35 2.51 4.50
C ILE A 105 1.97 2.70 3.12
N THR A 106 1.90 3.93 2.61
CA THR A 106 2.45 4.30 1.30
C THR A 106 3.38 5.51 1.40
N TRP A 107 4.09 5.82 0.32
CA TRP A 107 4.82 7.07 0.15
C TRP A 107 4.19 7.91 -0.95
N TYR A 108 3.47 8.97 -0.60
CA TYR A 108 2.69 9.80 -1.52
C TYR A 108 1.44 9.11 -2.10
N GLY A 109 1.10 7.93 -1.59
CA GLY A 109 0.04 7.09 -2.14
C GLY A 109 -1.37 7.65 -1.99
N TYR A 110 -1.59 8.61 -1.08
CA TYR A 110 -2.85 9.36 -1.02
C TYR A 110 -3.14 10.11 -2.33
N LYS A 111 -2.08 10.56 -3.02
CA LYS A 111 -2.19 11.33 -4.27
C LYS A 111 -2.01 10.49 -5.52
N PHE A 112 -1.35 9.32 -5.41
CA PHE A 112 -1.00 8.52 -6.58
C PHE A 112 -1.48 7.06 -6.46
N ASP A 113 -0.85 6.22 -5.67
CA ASP A 113 -1.08 4.76 -5.67
C ASP A 113 -2.56 4.41 -5.44
N ILE A 114 -3.15 4.92 -4.37
CA ILE A 114 -4.52 4.56 -3.99
C ILE A 114 -5.55 5.07 -5.01
N PRO A 115 -5.52 6.34 -5.46
CA PRO A 115 -6.41 6.80 -6.52
C PRO A 115 -6.23 6.06 -7.85
N PHE A 116 -4.98 5.74 -8.22
CA PHE A 116 -4.69 5.01 -9.45
C PHE A 116 -5.32 3.61 -9.43
N VAL A 117 -5.00 2.81 -8.40
CA VAL A 117 -5.55 1.46 -8.21
C VAL A 117 -7.07 1.50 -8.16
N ARG A 118 -7.65 2.42 -7.38
CA ARG A 118 -9.12 2.55 -7.26
C ARG A 118 -9.78 2.86 -8.60
N SER A 119 -9.22 3.79 -9.38
CA SER A 119 -9.77 4.13 -10.70
C SER A 119 -9.76 2.93 -11.65
N ARG A 120 -8.66 2.17 -11.67
CA ARG A 120 -8.52 0.97 -12.48
C ARG A 120 -9.44 -0.16 -11.98
N ALA A 121 -9.57 -0.34 -10.67
CA ALA A 121 -10.48 -1.32 -10.08
C ALA A 121 -11.96 -1.02 -10.42
N ILE A 122 -12.37 0.25 -10.39
CA ILE A 122 -13.72 0.69 -10.81
C ILE A 122 -13.92 0.40 -12.30
N LEU A 123 -12.95 0.71 -13.17
CA LEU A 123 -13.01 0.41 -14.60
C LEU A 123 -13.30 -1.07 -14.85
N HIS A 124 -12.61 -1.95 -14.13
CA HIS A 124 -12.75 -3.40 -14.25
C HIS A 124 -13.86 -4.01 -13.37
N LYS A 125 -14.63 -3.19 -12.64
CA LYS A 125 -15.73 -3.62 -11.73
C LYS A 125 -15.24 -4.61 -10.66
N LEU A 126 -14.04 -4.41 -10.15
CA LEU A 126 -13.43 -5.25 -9.12
C LEU A 126 -13.88 -4.84 -7.72
N ASP A 127 -13.79 -5.78 -6.78
CA ASP A 127 -14.13 -5.59 -5.38
C ASP A 127 -12.97 -4.92 -4.61
N PHE A 128 -12.75 -3.61 -4.89
CA PHE A 128 -11.78 -2.78 -4.18
C PHE A 128 -12.20 -2.61 -2.71
N PRO A 129 -11.24 -2.51 -1.75
CA PRO A 129 -11.56 -2.30 -0.34
C PRO A 129 -12.53 -1.14 -0.10
N LEU A 130 -13.59 -1.41 0.67
CA LEU A 130 -14.62 -0.44 0.99
C LEU A 130 -14.17 0.53 2.09
N TYR A 131 -14.91 1.62 2.26
CA TYR A 131 -14.69 2.58 3.34
C TYR A 131 -14.64 1.88 4.70
N LYS A 132 -13.61 2.15 5.49
CA LYS A 132 -13.29 1.54 6.80
C LYS A 132 -12.85 0.06 6.76
N GLU A 133 -12.70 -0.55 5.61
CA GLU A 133 -12.22 -1.93 5.52
C GLU A 133 -10.71 -2.01 5.75
N VAL A 134 -9.96 -1.09 5.14
CA VAL A 134 -8.50 -0.99 5.28
C VAL A 134 -8.13 0.46 5.60
N TYR A 135 -7.34 0.67 6.67
CA TYR A 135 -6.84 2.00 6.99
C TYR A 135 -5.63 2.36 6.13
N HIS A 136 -5.51 3.63 5.81
CA HIS A 136 -4.40 4.15 5.04
C HIS A 136 -3.60 5.19 5.82
N THR A 137 -2.28 5.10 5.74
CA THR A 137 -1.36 6.10 6.26
C THR A 137 -0.36 6.48 5.19
N ASP A 138 -0.37 7.73 4.78
CA ASP A 138 0.62 8.26 3.84
C ASP A 138 1.84 8.78 4.62
N ALA A 139 2.95 8.03 4.55
CA ALA A 139 4.19 8.35 5.24
C ALA A 139 4.83 9.66 4.72
N TYR A 140 4.62 10.01 3.45
CA TYR A 140 5.07 11.28 2.89
C TYR A 140 4.44 12.48 3.61
N GLN A 141 3.12 12.42 3.92
CA GLN A 141 2.45 13.50 4.66
C GLN A 141 3.02 13.65 6.07
N ARG A 142 3.44 12.55 6.69
CA ARG A 142 4.10 12.57 8.00
C ARG A 142 5.51 13.15 7.91
N ALA A 143 6.28 12.74 6.90
CA ALA A 143 7.59 13.30 6.61
C ALA A 143 7.54 14.83 6.40
N LYS A 144 6.52 15.33 5.67
CA LYS A 144 6.32 16.78 5.48
C LYS A 144 6.21 17.55 6.80
N ILE A 145 5.61 16.95 7.81
CA ILE A 145 5.42 17.59 9.13
C ILE A 145 6.67 17.45 9.98
N LEU A 146 7.22 16.23 10.06
CA LEU A 146 8.28 15.88 11.00
C LEU A 146 9.68 16.36 10.55
N ILE A 147 9.96 16.34 9.26
CA ILE A 147 11.27 16.65 8.69
C ILE A 147 11.19 17.79 7.65
N ARG A 148 10.57 18.89 8.05
CA ARG A 148 10.23 20.04 7.18
C ARG A 148 11.42 20.65 6.46
N THR A 149 12.60 20.61 7.06
CA THR A 149 13.82 21.32 6.60
C THR A 149 14.58 20.59 5.50
N LEU A 150 14.28 19.32 5.20
CA LEU A 150 14.91 18.64 4.06
C LEU A 150 14.54 19.34 2.74
N HIS A 151 15.51 19.47 1.82
CA HIS A 151 15.30 20.09 0.51
C HIS A 151 14.28 19.33 -0.37
N SER A 152 14.17 18.03 -0.18
CA SER A 152 13.20 17.17 -0.90
C SER A 152 12.63 16.11 0.05
N LYS A 153 11.39 15.70 -0.23
CA LYS A 153 10.68 14.63 0.48
C LYS A 153 10.48 13.39 -0.39
N ARG A 154 11.26 13.23 -1.48
CA ARG A 154 11.29 11.98 -2.24
C ARG A 154 11.81 10.86 -1.35
N LEU A 155 11.24 9.66 -1.46
CA LEU A 155 11.59 8.51 -0.60
C LEU A 155 13.10 8.26 -0.55
N GLY A 156 13.77 8.22 -1.70
CA GLY A 156 15.22 8.02 -1.79
C GLY A 156 16.03 9.11 -1.08
N VAL A 157 15.60 10.39 -1.10
CA VAL A 157 16.28 11.48 -0.39
C VAL A 157 16.13 11.31 1.12
N VAL A 158 14.94 10.96 1.59
CA VAL A 158 14.67 10.73 3.01
C VAL A 158 15.40 9.48 3.51
N ALA A 159 15.40 8.41 2.72
CA ALA A 159 16.14 7.18 3.02
C ALA A 159 17.64 7.47 3.15
N SER A 160 18.22 8.16 2.17
CA SER A 160 19.65 8.56 2.19
C SER A 160 19.99 9.41 3.41
N PHE A 161 19.14 10.38 3.77
CA PHE A 161 19.34 11.22 4.96
C PHE A 161 19.41 10.38 6.25
N TYR A 162 18.67 9.29 6.35
CA TYR A 162 18.71 8.37 7.49
C TYR A 162 19.76 7.26 7.38
N GLY A 163 20.63 7.27 6.34
CA GLY A 163 21.61 6.23 6.09
C GLY A 163 21.02 4.89 5.68
N ILE A 164 19.78 4.91 5.16
CA ILE A 164 19.10 3.73 4.61
C ILE A 164 19.55 3.59 3.15
N LYS A 165 20.01 2.38 2.78
CA LYS A 165 20.39 2.09 1.39
C LYS A 165 19.16 2.31 0.51
N SER A 166 19.29 3.18 -0.49
CA SER A 166 18.27 3.44 -1.51
C SER A 166 18.74 2.93 -2.86
N LYS A 167 17.84 2.94 -3.83
CA LYS A 167 18.07 2.46 -5.20
C LYS A 167 19.30 3.06 -5.86
N GLU A 168 19.99 2.22 -6.62
CA GLU A 168 21.15 2.64 -7.44
C GLU A 168 20.74 2.99 -8.88
N HIS A 169 19.56 2.54 -9.34
CA HIS A 169 19.15 2.67 -10.75
C HIS A 169 17.78 3.35 -10.87
N PRO A 170 17.69 4.53 -11.51
CA PRO A 170 16.43 5.21 -11.73
C PRO A 170 15.61 4.51 -12.84
N LEU A 171 14.29 4.47 -12.70
CA LEU A 171 13.39 4.14 -13.78
C LEU A 171 13.41 5.25 -14.84
N THR A 172 13.53 4.85 -16.10
CA THR A 172 13.53 5.77 -17.23
C THR A 172 12.33 5.51 -18.14
N PRO A 173 11.88 6.48 -18.94
CA PRO A 173 10.79 6.27 -19.90
C PRO A 173 11.01 5.07 -20.84
N THR A 174 12.25 4.79 -21.20
CA THR A 174 12.61 3.63 -22.03
C THR A 174 12.27 2.30 -21.37
N VAL A 175 12.44 2.19 -20.04
CA VAL A 175 12.09 0.97 -19.30
C VAL A 175 10.58 0.73 -19.38
N TRP A 176 9.76 1.77 -19.17
CA TRP A 176 8.30 1.65 -19.27
C TRP A 176 7.83 1.24 -20.68
N LEU A 177 8.45 1.79 -21.74
CA LEU A 177 8.14 1.38 -23.11
C LEU A 177 8.51 -0.09 -23.37
N ARG A 178 9.64 -0.55 -22.84
CA ARG A 178 10.04 -1.95 -22.93
C ARG A 178 9.05 -2.85 -22.17
N CYS A 179 8.62 -2.46 -20.97
CA CYS A 179 7.58 -3.22 -20.25
C CYS A 179 6.32 -3.37 -21.11
N LEU A 180 5.84 -2.27 -21.71
CA LEU A 180 4.63 -2.30 -22.55
C LEU A 180 4.82 -3.08 -23.86
N SER A 181 6.04 -3.34 -24.31
CA SER A 181 6.33 -4.25 -25.42
C SER A 181 6.42 -5.73 -25.01
N GLY A 182 6.23 -6.04 -23.73
CA GLY A 182 6.30 -7.40 -23.21
C GLY A 182 7.73 -7.90 -22.97
N ASP A 183 8.68 -7.01 -22.76
CA ASP A 183 10.07 -7.34 -22.42
C ASP A 183 10.13 -7.81 -20.96
N GLN A 184 10.41 -9.11 -20.75
CA GLN A 184 10.44 -9.74 -19.43
C GLN A 184 11.53 -9.13 -18.53
N ASP A 185 12.72 -8.85 -19.06
CA ASP A 185 13.83 -8.27 -18.27
C ASP A 185 13.46 -6.87 -17.74
N ALA A 186 12.70 -6.10 -18.56
CA ALA A 186 12.20 -4.80 -18.12
C ALA A 186 11.13 -4.93 -17.03
N LEU A 187 10.23 -5.91 -17.11
CA LEU A 187 9.22 -6.18 -16.09
C LEU A 187 9.88 -6.64 -14.78
N ASP A 188 10.87 -7.53 -14.85
CA ASP A 188 11.62 -7.99 -13.67
C ASP A 188 12.41 -6.85 -13.01
N PHE A 189 12.98 -5.96 -13.83
CA PHE A 189 13.68 -4.78 -13.33
C PHE A 189 12.73 -3.83 -12.59
N VAL A 190 11.55 -3.56 -13.13
CA VAL A 190 10.52 -2.70 -12.49
C VAL A 190 9.99 -3.36 -11.22
N GLN A 191 9.79 -4.67 -11.21
CA GLN A 191 9.39 -5.41 -10.02
C GLN A 191 10.44 -5.34 -8.91
N THR A 192 11.73 -5.49 -9.26
CA THR A 192 12.84 -5.34 -8.30
C THR A 192 12.83 -3.93 -7.70
N HIS A 193 12.61 -2.91 -8.53
CA HIS A 193 12.53 -1.52 -8.11
C HIS A 193 11.38 -1.28 -7.10
N CYS A 194 10.18 -1.80 -7.38
CA CYS A 194 9.04 -1.74 -6.47
C CYS A 194 9.34 -2.42 -5.12
N ASN A 195 10.02 -3.58 -5.13
CA ASN A 195 10.45 -4.28 -3.92
C ASN A 195 11.42 -3.46 -3.07
N GLU A 196 12.36 -2.77 -3.69
CA GLU A 196 13.31 -1.88 -2.99
C GLU A 196 12.59 -0.68 -2.38
N ASP A 197 11.55 -0.17 -3.04
CA ASP A 197 10.76 0.96 -2.53
C ASP A 197 9.98 0.59 -1.28
N VAL A 198 9.28 -0.53 -1.25
CA VAL A 198 8.56 -0.95 -0.04
C VAL A 198 9.51 -1.29 1.11
N ALA A 199 10.73 -1.78 0.83
CA ALA A 199 11.76 -2.01 1.84
C ALA A 199 12.28 -0.68 2.41
N SER A 200 12.56 0.30 1.54
CA SER A 200 12.96 1.65 1.93
C SER A 200 11.87 2.37 2.71
N LEU A 201 10.62 2.23 2.27
CA LEU A 201 9.44 2.79 2.92
C LEU A 201 9.28 2.24 4.34
N GLU A 202 9.39 0.92 4.53
CA GLU A 202 9.35 0.31 5.87
C GLU A 202 10.45 0.86 6.78
N ALA A 203 11.68 0.92 6.27
CA ALA A 203 12.83 1.40 7.04
C ALA A 203 12.69 2.87 7.44
N VAL A 204 12.25 3.73 6.51
CA VAL A 204 11.95 5.15 6.79
C VAL A 204 10.79 5.27 7.78
N TRP A 205 9.72 4.49 7.59
CA TRP A 205 8.57 4.50 8.49
C TRP A 205 8.97 4.17 9.92
N LYS A 206 9.80 3.15 10.14
CA LYS A 206 10.31 2.79 11.48
C LYS A 206 11.05 3.94 12.18
N ARG A 207 11.67 4.86 11.42
CA ARG A 207 12.30 6.08 11.97
C ARG A 207 11.28 7.16 12.32
N LEU A 208 10.20 7.29 11.55
CA LEU A 208 9.19 8.34 11.72
C LEU A 208 8.09 7.97 12.73
N ALA A 209 7.72 6.69 12.81
CA ALA A 209 6.59 6.20 13.58
C ALA A 209 6.59 6.60 15.07
N PRO A 210 7.71 6.60 15.80
CA PRO A 210 7.74 7.00 17.22
C PRO A 210 7.34 8.46 17.47
N TYR A 211 7.41 9.32 16.45
CA TYR A 211 7.18 10.76 16.56
C TYR A 211 5.80 11.21 16.10
N GLN A 212 4.89 10.29 15.85
CA GLN A 212 3.57 10.62 15.27
C GLN A 212 2.45 9.73 15.80
N ARG A 213 1.21 10.23 15.67
CA ARG A 213 0.01 9.41 15.84
C ARG A 213 -0.44 8.87 14.48
N LEU A 214 -0.92 7.62 14.45
CA LEU A 214 -1.49 7.02 13.25
C LEU A 214 -2.77 7.75 12.84
N ALA A 215 -2.92 8.01 11.56
CA ALA A 215 -4.14 8.58 11.02
C ALA A 215 -5.26 7.52 10.98
N LYS A 216 -6.52 7.98 11.12
CA LYS A 216 -7.73 7.16 10.99
C LYS A 216 -8.39 7.31 9.61
N THR A 217 -7.58 7.58 8.58
CA THR A 217 -8.03 7.63 7.19
C THR A 217 -8.09 6.24 6.60
N THR A 218 -8.99 6.01 5.65
CA THR A 218 -9.15 4.73 4.93
C THR A 218 -8.82 4.90 3.46
N ILE A 219 -8.61 3.80 2.74
CA ILE A 219 -8.29 3.78 1.31
C ILE A 219 -9.53 3.82 0.42
#